data_8fe81cca9cdfb2108fa2e894d26dc1bf
#
_entry.id   8fe81cca9cdfb2108fa2e894d26dc1bf
#
_cell.length_a   1.000
_cell.length_b   1.000
_cell.length_c   1.000
_cell.angle_alpha   90.00
_cell.angle_beta   90.00
_cell.angle_gamma   90.00
#
_symmetry.space_group_name_H-M   'P 1'
#
loop_
_entity.id
_entity.type
_entity.pdbx_description
1 polymer ?
#
loop_
_entity_poly.entity_id
_entity_poly.type
_entity_poly.pdbx_seq_one_letter_code
_entity_poly.pdbx_strand_id
1 'polypeptide(L)'
;MKHQCKITVLETKVFPDLQEKYLADPKSGPCPCFKDGQFCGEAWDAVSRYVYTALQGGSIMHGWTNDERMMIACCNDGTRPVIFKIERIDIPENRDEEEWLSKQNFKNTADNAYTG
;
A
#
# COMPACT_ATOMS: atom_id res chain seq x y z
N MET A 1 -16.43 9.22 14.01
CA MET A 1 -15.74 8.06 13.45
C MET A 1 -14.36 8.48 12.99
N LYS A 2 -13.36 7.71 13.33
CA LYS A 2 -12.00 7.94 12.85
C LYS A 2 -11.69 7.02 11.69
N HIS A 3 -10.75 7.42 10.85
CA HIS A 3 -10.35 6.67 9.68
C HIS A 3 -8.85 6.44 9.69
N GLN A 4 -8.48 5.24 9.31
CA GLN A 4 -7.08 4.88 9.09
C GLN A 4 -6.94 4.28 7.69
N CYS A 5 -5.71 4.19 7.23
CA CYS A 5 -5.42 3.58 5.95
C CYS A 5 -4.47 2.40 6.15
N LYS A 6 -4.82 1.28 5.56
CA LYS A 6 -3.98 0.09 5.55
C LYS A 6 -3.51 -0.17 4.13
N ILE A 7 -2.21 -0.32 3.95
CA ILE A 7 -1.62 -0.70 2.67
C ILE A 7 -1.06 -2.10 2.82
N THR A 8 -1.48 -3.01 1.94
CA THR A 8 -1.03 -4.40 1.95
C THR A 8 -0.36 -4.70 0.62
N VAL A 9 0.82 -5.31 0.66
CA VAL A 9 1.45 -5.81 -0.56
C VAL A 9 0.74 -7.10 -0.96
N LEU A 10 0.15 -7.11 -2.13
CA LEU A 10 -0.54 -8.28 -2.66
C LEU A 10 0.37 -9.16 -3.48
N GLU A 11 1.23 -8.57 -4.30
CA GLU A 11 2.04 -9.31 -5.24
C GLU A 11 3.23 -8.47 -5.68
N THR A 12 4.33 -9.14 -5.98
CA THR A 12 5.50 -8.53 -6.62
C THR A 12 5.73 -9.24 -7.95
N LYS A 13 6.05 -8.46 -8.97
CA LYS A 13 6.31 -8.96 -10.31
C LYS A 13 7.68 -8.53 -10.79
N VAL A 14 8.21 -9.26 -11.77
CA VAL A 14 9.47 -8.93 -12.43
C VAL A 14 9.31 -9.15 -13.93
N PHE A 15 9.85 -8.22 -14.70
CA PHE A 15 9.90 -8.32 -16.16
C PHE A 15 11.36 -8.22 -16.61
N PRO A 16 12.10 -9.34 -16.56
CA PRO A 16 13.55 -9.31 -16.82
C PRO A 16 13.92 -8.79 -18.22
N ASP A 17 13.11 -9.09 -19.21
CA ASP A 17 13.37 -8.64 -20.57
C ASP A 17 13.32 -7.12 -20.70
N LEU A 18 12.39 -6.49 -19.97
CA LEU A 18 12.30 -5.03 -19.95
C LEU A 18 13.47 -4.41 -19.21
N GLN A 19 13.93 -5.06 -18.14
CA GLN A 19 15.09 -4.61 -17.40
C GLN A 19 16.34 -4.64 -18.28
N GLU A 20 16.57 -5.78 -18.93
CA GLU A 20 17.74 -5.96 -19.78
C GLU A 20 17.74 -4.99 -20.95
N LYS A 21 16.60 -4.76 -21.56
CA LYS A 21 16.49 -3.94 -22.76
C LYS A 21 16.60 -2.44 -22.49
N TYR A 22 16.06 -1.97 -21.38
CA TYR A 22 15.87 -0.54 -21.17
C TYR A 22 16.61 0.06 -19.98
N LEU A 23 17.01 -0.72 -18.99
CA LEU A 23 17.69 -0.17 -17.83
C LEU A 23 19.19 -0.07 -18.04
N ALA A 24 19.78 1.04 -17.58
CA ALA A 24 21.22 1.22 -17.61
C ALA A 24 21.95 0.22 -16.71
N ASP A 25 21.30 -0.19 -15.62
CA ASP A 25 21.83 -1.15 -14.67
C ASP A 25 20.71 -2.16 -14.37
N PRO A 26 20.64 -3.27 -15.13
CA PRO A 26 19.58 -4.24 -14.96
C PRO A 26 19.56 -4.82 -13.55
N LYS A 27 18.38 -4.84 -12.97
CA LYS A 27 18.14 -5.35 -11.61
C LYS A 27 17.62 -6.77 -11.69
N SER A 28 17.94 -7.58 -10.70
CA SER A 28 17.47 -8.96 -10.67
C SER A 28 16.48 -9.15 -9.54
N GLY A 29 15.50 -10.03 -9.77
CA GLY A 29 14.50 -10.39 -8.79
C GLY A 29 13.47 -9.30 -8.52
N PRO A 30 12.54 -9.56 -7.62
CA PRO A 30 11.52 -8.59 -7.25
C PRO A 30 12.09 -7.42 -6.47
N CYS A 31 11.31 -6.34 -6.37
CA CYS A 31 11.73 -5.15 -5.66
C CYS A 31 11.98 -5.44 -4.18
N PRO A 32 13.15 -5.08 -3.62
CA PRO A 32 13.47 -5.31 -2.22
C PRO A 32 12.99 -4.19 -1.29
N CYS A 33 12.27 -3.21 -1.80
CA CYS A 33 12.02 -1.95 -1.08
C CYS A 33 11.09 -2.06 0.13
N PHE A 34 10.47 -3.21 0.35
CA PHE A 34 9.48 -3.38 1.42
C PHE A 34 9.94 -4.36 2.50
N LYS A 35 11.23 -4.54 2.62
CA LYS A 35 11.81 -5.36 3.69
C LYS A 35 12.00 -4.51 4.94
N ASP A 36 11.87 -5.12 6.10
CA ASP A 36 12.15 -4.51 7.39
C ASP A 36 11.35 -3.22 7.66
N GLY A 37 10.11 -3.18 7.19
CA GLY A 37 9.23 -2.05 7.45
C GLY A 37 9.50 -0.81 6.61
N GLN A 38 10.41 -0.89 5.66
CA GLN A 38 10.69 0.22 4.76
C GLN A 38 9.57 0.39 3.73
N PHE A 39 9.40 1.62 3.25
CA PHE A 39 8.42 1.92 2.22
C PHE A 39 9.07 2.79 1.15
N CYS A 40 9.05 2.30 -0.07
CA CYS A 40 9.71 2.95 -1.20
C CYS A 40 9.07 4.30 -1.57
N GLY A 41 9.88 5.33 -1.81
CA GLY A 41 9.38 6.64 -2.21
C GLY A 41 8.61 6.63 -3.52
N GLU A 42 8.99 5.80 -4.47
CA GLU A 42 8.26 5.67 -5.74
C GLU A 42 6.89 5.02 -5.53
N ALA A 43 6.78 4.10 -4.59
CA ALA A 43 5.49 3.53 -4.24
C ALA A 43 4.62 4.55 -3.52
N TRP A 44 5.20 5.32 -2.60
CA TRP A 44 4.47 6.36 -1.89
C TRP A 44 3.91 7.40 -2.87
N ASP A 45 4.71 7.81 -3.83
CA ASP A 45 4.28 8.76 -4.86
C ASP A 45 3.06 8.24 -5.64
N ALA A 46 3.03 6.95 -5.90
CA ALA A 46 1.93 6.33 -6.64
C ALA A 46 0.64 6.19 -5.81
N VAL A 47 0.74 5.95 -4.49
CA VAL A 47 -0.42 5.59 -3.67
C VAL A 47 -0.88 6.67 -2.70
N SER A 48 -0.09 7.72 -2.50
CA SER A 48 -0.35 8.70 -1.45
C SER A 48 -1.73 9.36 -1.55
N ARG A 49 -2.19 9.65 -2.76
CA ARG A 49 -3.51 10.27 -2.95
C ARG A 49 -4.63 9.38 -2.43
N TYR A 50 -4.51 8.07 -2.57
CA TYR A 50 -5.49 7.13 -2.04
C TYR A 50 -5.44 7.06 -0.52
N VAL A 51 -4.23 7.16 0.04
CA VAL A 51 -4.04 7.19 1.50
C VAL A 51 -4.72 8.43 2.09
N TYR A 52 -4.49 9.59 1.52
CA TYR A 52 -5.11 10.82 2.02
C TYR A 52 -6.62 10.76 1.93
N THR A 53 -7.16 10.24 0.84
CA THR A 53 -8.60 10.06 0.69
C THR A 53 -9.16 9.14 1.76
N ALA A 54 -8.48 8.02 2.03
CA ALA A 54 -8.88 7.06 3.06
C ALA A 54 -8.92 7.71 4.44
N LEU A 55 -7.87 8.48 4.78
CA LEU A 55 -7.76 9.13 6.09
C LEU A 55 -8.87 10.17 6.31
N GLN A 56 -9.39 10.75 5.24
CA GLN A 56 -10.49 11.71 5.32
C GLN A 56 -11.86 11.06 5.26
N GLY A 57 -11.93 9.74 5.20
CA GLY A 57 -13.20 9.02 5.15
C GLY A 57 -13.87 9.04 3.79
N GLY A 58 -13.14 9.41 2.75
CA GLY A 58 -13.68 9.49 1.40
C GLY A 58 -13.80 8.13 0.73
N SER A 59 -14.53 8.13 -0.38
CA SER A 59 -14.59 6.99 -1.28
C SER A 59 -13.30 6.93 -2.09
N ILE A 60 -12.60 5.81 -2.01
CA ILE A 60 -11.34 5.64 -2.73
C ILE A 60 -11.66 5.14 -4.13
N MET A 61 -11.68 6.01 -5.12
CA MET A 61 -12.00 5.66 -6.51
C MET A 61 -13.39 5.03 -6.67
N HIS A 62 -14.41 5.87 -6.54
CA HIS A 62 -15.81 5.50 -6.72
C HIS A 62 -16.02 4.74 -8.03
N GLY A 63 -16.65 3.58 -7.94
CA GLY A 63 -16.99 2.76 -9.10
C GLY A 63 -15.84 2.01 -9.74
N TRP A 64 -14.62 2.15 -9.24
CA TRP A 64 -13.44 1.48 -9.80
C TRP A 64 -13.32 0.04 -9.33
N THR A 65 -13.51 -0.18 -8.03
CA THR A 65 -13.50 -1.53 -7.45
C THR A 65 -14.91 -1.88 -6.96
N ASN A 66 -15.09 -3.10 -6.49
CA ASN A 66 -16.36 -3.53 -5.92
C ASN A 66 -16.57 -3.04 -4.48
N ASP A 67 -15.61 -2.32 -3.93
CA ASP A 67 -15.70 -1.75 -2.58
C ASP A 67 -15.04 -0.37 -2.60
N GLU A 68 -15.83 0.68 -2.35
CA GLU A 68 -15.35 2.06 -2.39
C GLU A 68 -14.35 2.39 -1.27
N ARG A 69 -14.17 1.48 -0.32
CA ARG A 69 -13.19 1.66 0.77
C ARG A 69 -11.81 1.16 0.38
N MET A 70 -11.60 0.71 -0.84
CA MET A 70 -10.30 0.21 -1.24
C MET A 70 -9.96 0.54 -2.68
N MET A 71 -8.67 0.44 -2.98
CA MET A 71 -8.12 0.57 -4.33
C MET A 71 -6.97 -0.41 -4.49
N ILE A 72 -6.81 -0.94 -5.70
CA ILE A 72 -5.66 -1.74 -6.08
C ILE A 72 -4.77 -0.88 -6.97
N ALA A 73 -3.53 -0.69 -6.56
CA ALA A 73 -2.60 0.16 -7.29
C ALA A 73 -1.21 -0.48 -7.30
N CYS A 74 -0.29 0.09 -8.05
CA CYS A 74 1.08 -0.39 -8.07
C CYS A 74 2.05 0.77 -7.99
N CYS A 75 3.33 0.47 -7.66
CA CYS A 75 4.38 1.45 -7.64
C CYS A 75 4.73 1.91 -9.07
N ASN A 76 5.64 2.89 -9.15
CA ASN A 76 6.02 3.49 -10.45
C ASN A 76 7.09 2.69 -11.21
N ASP A 77 7.59 1.58 -10.66
CA ASP A 77 8.60 0.78 -11.35
C ASP A 77 7.92 -0.21 -12.30
N GLY A 78 7.94 0.11 -13.59
CA GLY A 78 7.32 -0.73 -14.60
C GLY A 78 8.05 -2.04 -14.89
N THR A 79 9.30 -2.21 -14.42
CA THR A 79 10.07 -3.42 -14.67
C THR A 79 9.99 -4.43 -13.54
N ARG A 80 9.62 -3.98 -12.34
CA ARG A 80 9.40 -4.86 -11.19
C ARG A 80 8.35 -4.25 -10.26
N PRO A 81 7.10 -4.19 -10.73
CA PRO A 81 6.03 -3.54 -9.97
C PRO A 81 5.65 -4.29 -8.72
N VAL A 82 5.27 -3.55 -7.70
CA VAL A 82 4.69 -4.08 -6.47
C VAL A 82 3.24 -3.66 -6.43
N ILE A 83 2.34 -4.63 -6.27
CA ILE A 83 0.89 -4.41 -6.29
C ILE A 83 0.39 -4.27 -4.86
N PHE A 84 -0.36 -3.22 -4.61
CA PHE A 84 -0.87 -2.89 -3.28
C PHE A 84 -2.39 -2.91 -3.24
N LYS A 85 -2.92 -3.27 -2.07
CA LYS A 85 -4.29 -3.00 -1.68
C LYS A 85 -4.27 -1.86 -0.67
N ILE A 86 -4.97 -0.78 -0.99
CA ILE A 86 -5.10 0.38 -0.11
C ILE A 86 -6.52 0.38 0.45
N GLU A 87 -6.66 0.32 1.77
CA GLU A 87 -7.96 0.19 2.42
C GLU A 87 -8.21 1.30 3.43
N ARG A 88 -9.44 1.80 3.43
CA ARG A 88 -9.91 2.65 4.51
C ARG A 88 -10.43 1.78 5.64
N ILE A 89 -9.92 2.00 6.83
CA ILE A 89 -10.37 1.34 8.06
C ILE A 89 -11.15 2.35 8.88
N ASP A 90 -12.42 2.03 9.15
CA ASP A 90 -13.29 2.90 9.92
C ASP A 90 -13.33 2.42 11.37
N ILE A 91 -13.02 3.34 12.29
CA ILE A 91 -12.98 3.05 13.71
C ILE A 91 -14.17 3.72 14.37
N PRO A 92 -15.08 2.96 15.01
CA PRO A 92 -16.23 3.54 15.70
C PRO A 92 -15.84 4.55 16.77
N GLU A 93 -16.62 5.62 16.91
CA GLU A 93 -16.34 6.72 17.85
C GLU A 93 -16.32 6.28 19.30
N ASN A 94 -17.14 5.31 19.65
CA ASN A 94 -17.25 4.78 21.01
C ASN A 94 -16.18 3.74 21.33
N ARG A 95 -15.22 3.55 20.46
CA ARG A 95 -14.17 2.55 20.65
C ARG A 95 -12.93 3.19 21.23
N ASP A 96 -12.30 2.50 22.16
CA ASP A 96 -11.00 2.90 22.69
C ASP A 96 -9.95 2.70 21.58
N GLU A 97 -9.44 3.79 21.06
CA GLU A 97 -8.47 3.76 19.99
C GLU A 97 -7.18 3.04 20.39
N GLU A 98 -6.71 3.30 21.61
CA GLU A 98 -5.49 2.67 22.09
C GLU A 98 -5.65 1.16 22.21
N GLU A 99 -6.78 0.71 22.75
CA GLU A 99 -7.09 -0.71 22.81
C GLU A 99 -7.16 -1.31 21.42
N TRP A 100 -7.83 -0.61 20.48
CA TRP A 100 -7.93 -1.08 19.11
C TRP A 100 -6.57 -1.22 18.46
N LEU A 101 -5.70 -0.24 18.62
CA LEU A 101 -4.35 -0.26 18.04
C LEU A 101 -3.55 -1.43 18.59
N SER A 102 -3.65 -1.71 19.89
CA SER A 102 -2.92 -2.83 20.46
C SER A 102 -3.36 -4.18 19.90
N LYS A 103 -4.63 -4.31 19.54
CA LYS A 103 -5.18 -5.53 18.94
C LYS A 103 -4.77 -5.71 17.49
N GLN A 104 -4.41 -4.64 16.78
CA GLN A 104 -4.05 -4.72 15.37
C GLN A 104 -2.63 -5.20 15.13
N ASN A 105 -1.83 -5.33 16.17
CA ASN A 105 -0.49 -5.87 16.09
C ASN A 105 0.38 -5.16 15.03
N PHE A 106 0.60 -3.89 15.23
CA PHE A 106 1.39 -3.08 14.28
C PHE A 106 2.87 -3.46 14.23
N LYS A 107 3.31 -4.43 14.99
CA LYS A 107 4.66 -4.97 14.89
C LYS A 107 4.88 -5.72 13.59
N ASN A 108 3.82 -6.19 12.99
CA ASN A 108 3.92 -6.96 11.77
C ASN A 108 4.06 -6.05 10.56
N THR A 109 5.27 -5.62 10.33
CA THR A 109 5.59 -4.83 9.16
C THR A 109 6.00 -5.68 7.97
N ALA A 110 6.21 -6.99 8.19
CA ALA A 110 6.60 -7.90 7.13
C ALA A 110 5.52 -8.01 6.03
N ASP A 111 4.27 -7.81 6.41
CA ASP A 111 3.17 -7.79 5.46
C ASP A 111 2.99 -6.43 4.80
N ASN A 112 3.91 -5.51 5.10
CA ASN A 112 3.92 -4.16 4.55
C ASN A 112 2.61 -3.42 4.77
N ALA A 113 2.07 -3.56 5.97
CA ALA A 113 0.88 -2.82 6.34
C ALA A 113 1.31 -1.42 6.80
N TYR A 114 0.76 -0.42 6.16
CA TYR A 114 0.96 0.96 6.53
C TYR A 114 -0.35 1.53 7.07
N THR A 115 -0.27 2.18 8.24
CA THR A 115 -1.44 2.83 8.83
C THR A 115 -1.11 4.30 9.02
N GLY A 116 -1.84 5.13 8.31
CA GLY A 116 -1.69 6.58 8.39
C GLY A 116 -2.49 7.22 9.49
#